data_e0f34e2afc9a81e5237ab09379a2d597
#
_entry.id   e0f34e2afc9a81e5237ab09379a2d597
#
_cell.length_a   1.000
_cell.length_b   1.000
_cell.length_c   1.000
_cell.angle_alpha   90.00
_cell.angle_beta   90.00
_cell.angle_gamma   90.00
#
_symmetry.space_group_name_H-M   'P 1'
#
loop_
_entity.id
_entity.type
_entity.pdbx_description
1 polymer ?
#
loop_
_entity_poly.entity_id
_entity_poly.type
_entity_poly.pdbx_seq_one_letter_code
_entity_poly.pdbx_strand_id
1 'polypeptide(L)'
;IGQGTNIQDSSMVHCEYQCEQVIEENIVIGHKAILHGKQVGAGTLIGMGAILLSGSIIGEECIIAAGAVVRQNEKIPRRSMLAGVPAKIIREVTEEDLKLSRSISLRYIELGQKYAQGQFQWNDRNHRMTAYPVKGI
;
A
#
# COMPACT_ATOMS: atom_id res chain seq x y z
N ILE A 1 1.13 -7.43 10.33
CA ILE A 1 1.36 -7.11 8.89
C ILE A 1 1.64 -8.41 8.18
N GLY A 2 0.86 -8.71 7.13
CA GLY A 2 0.93 -9.94 6.37
C GLY A 2 2.13 -10.01 5.42
N GLN A 3 2.40 -11.25 4.95
CA GLN A 3 3.51 -11.54 4.05
C GLN A 3 3.37 -10.82 2.70
N GLY A 4 4.47 -10.37 2.10
CA GLY A 4 4.48 -9.69 0.80
C GLY A 4 3.94 -8.26 0.82
N THR A 5 3.45 -7.77 1.95
CA THR A 5 3.04 -6.37 2.11
C THR A 5 4.26 -5.45 2.14
N ASN A 6 4.19 -4.36 1.38
CA ASN A 6 5.23 -3.34 1.36
C ASN A 6 4.69 -2.00 1.87
N ILE A 7 5.51 -1.31 2.64
CA ILE A 7 5.22 0.02 3.19
C ILE A 7 6.26 0.96 2.62
N GLN A 8 5.82 1.87 1.76
CA GLN A 8 6.72 2.77 1.05
C GLN A 8 7.07 4.00 1.91
N ASP A 9 8.12 4.71 1.48
CA ASP A 9 8.76 5.75 2.27
C ASP A 9 7.79 6.81 2.82
N SER A 10 8.03 7.23 4.06
CA SER A 10 7.26 8.24 4.79
C SER A 10 5.80 7.86 5.08
N SER A 11 5.41 6.60 4.89
CA SER A 11 4.09 6.14 5.30
C SER A 11 4.05 5.88 6.80
N MET A 12 2.88 6.10 7.41
CA MET A 12 2.63 5.90 8.83
C MET A 12 1.61 4.76 9.01
N VAL A 13 1.95 3.83 9.88
CA VAL A 13 1.04 2.78 10.37
C VAL A 13 0.91 2.97 11.87
N HIS A 14 -0.30 3.25 12.34
CA HIS A 14 -0.57 3.53 13.74
C HIS A 14 -1.91 2.93 14.16
N CYS A 15 -1.95 2.27 15.31
CA CYS A 15 -3.18 1.76 15.93
C CYS A 15 -3.51 2.58 17.18
N GLU A 16 -4.80 2.67 17.50
CA GLU A 16 -5.26 3.30 18.73
C GLU A 16 -4.93 2.45 19.95
N TYR A 17 -4.94 3.10 21.12
CA TYR A 17 -4.72 2.42 22.39
C TYR A 17 -5.73 1.27 22.58
N GLN A 18 -5.22 0.09 22.94
CA GLN A 18 -5.99 -1.15 23.10
C GLN A 18 -6.75 -1.65 21.85
N CYS A 19 -6.38 -1.17 20.66
CA CYS A 19 -6.95 -1.63 19.40
C CYS A 19 -5.93 -2.40 18.57
N GLU A 20 -6.35 -3.52 17.99
CA GLU A 20 -5.57 -4.19 16.96
C GLU A 20 -5.77 -3.51 15.61
N GLN A 21 -4.69 -3.39 14.85
CA GLN A 21 -4.74 -3.08 13.42
C GLN A 21 -4.22 -4.27 12.63
N VAL A 22 -5.04 -4.79 11.73
CA VAL A 22 -4.67 -5.91 10.85
C VAL A 22 -4.41 -5.39 9.44
N ILE A 23 -3.21 -5.61 8.96
CA ILE A 23 -2.83 -5.37 7.56
C ILE A 23 -2.48 -6.73 6.99
N GLU A 24 -3.31 -7.23 6.09
CA GLU A 24 -3.18 -8.57 5.54
C GLU A 24 -2.04 -8.67 4.51
N GLU A 25 -1.99 -9.73 3.73
CA GLU A 25 -0.89 -10.04 2.83
C GLU A 25 -0.97 -9.29 1.49
N ASN A 26 0.18 -9.18 0.82
CA ASN A 26 0.32 -8.66 -0.54
C ASN A 26 -0.26 -7.24 -0.75
N ILE A 27 -0.29 -6.43 0.29
CA ILE A 27 -0.78 -5.06 0.23
C ILE A 27 0.34 -4.12 -0.22
N VAL A 28 -0.01 -3.20 -1.11
CA VAL A 28 0.86 -2.10 -1.51
C VAL A 28 0.44 -0.84 -0.78
N ILE A 29 1.30 -0.32 0.10
CA ILE A 29 1.08 0.95 0.80
C ILE A 29 1.98 2.01 0.18
N GLY A 30 1.39 2.88 -0.64
CA GLY A 30 2.08 3.94 -1.35
C GLY A 30 2.68 5.00 -0.42
N HIS A 31 3.68 5.71 -0.93
CA HIS A 31 4.40 6.74 -0.18
C HIS A 31 3.48 7.72 0.56
N LYS A 32 3.86 8.13 1.77
CA LYS A 32 3.15 9.12 2.61
C LYS A 32 1.70 8.73 2.94
N ALA A 33 1.31 7.47 2.81
CA ALA A 33 0.00 7.03 3.26
C ALA A 33 -0.08 6.99 4.79
N ILE A 34 -1.27 7.24 5.34
CA ILE A 34 -1.55 7.18 6.79
C ILE A 34 -2.59 6.11 7.02
N LEU A 35 -2.19 5.01 7.67
CA LEU A 35 -3.06 3.90 8.02
C LEU A 35 -3.35 3.94 9.52
N HIS A 36 -4.52 4.48 9.86
CA HIS A 36 -5.06 4.53 11.21
C HIS A 36 -6.36 3.70 11.34
N GLY A 37 -6.70 2.94 10.29
CA GLY A 37 -7.86 2.06 10.23
C GLY A 37 -7.69 0.79 11.05
N LYS A 38 -8.76 0.01 11.15
CA LYS A 38 -8.78 -1.26 11.89
C LYS A 38 -8.24 -2.42 11.05
N GLN A 39 -8.60 -2.47 9.78
CA GLN A 39 -8.24 -3.59 8.90
C GLN A 39 -8.04 -3.14 7.45
N VAL A 40 -7.07 -3.76 6.80
CA VAL A 40 -6.88 -3.67 5.35
C VAL A 40 -6.77 -5.09 4.80
N GLY A 41 -7.70 -5.45 3.92
CA GLY A 41 -7.80 -6.77 3.31
C GLY A 41 -6.72 -7.04 2.26
N ALA A 42 -6.44 -8.32 2.06
CA ALA A 42 -5.37 -8.82 1.19
C ALA A 42 -5.42 -8.27 -0.23
N GLY A 43 -4.26 -8.09 -0.86
CA GLY A 43 -4.14 -7.64 -2.25
C GLY A 43 -4.58 -6.20 -2.52
N THR A 44 -4.89 -5.42 -1.48
CA THR A 44 -5.33 -4.02 -1.60
C THR A 44 -4.16 -3.11 -1.95
N LEU A 45 -4.43 -2.09 -2.78
CA LEU A 45 -3.51 -1.02 -3.08
C LEU A 45 -3.98 0.27 -2.41
N ILE A 46 -3.15 0.81 -1.54
CA ILE A 46 -3.32 2.13 -0.92
C ILE A 46 -2.45 3.13 -1.68
N GLY A 47 -3.09 4.08 -2.35
CA GLY A 47 -2.42 5.11 -3.13
C GLY A 47 -1.59 6.07 -2.28
N MET A 48 -0.63 6.73 -2.92
CA MET A 48 0.25 7.71 -2.26
C MET A 48 -0.55 8.81 -1.55
N GLY A 49 -0.20 9.10 -0.30
CA GLY A 49 -0.85 10.12 0.50
C GLY A 49 -2.30 9.82 0.92
N ALA A 50 -2.80 8.62 0.68
CA ALA A 50 -4.14 8.22 1.15
C ALA A 50 -4.18 8.12 2.68
N ILE A 51 -5.34 8.41 3.26
CA ILE A 51 -5.56 8.39 4.70
C ILE A 51 -6.72 7.47 5.02
N LEU A 52 -6.47 6.47 5.86
CA LEU A 52 -7.50 5.60 6.44
C LEU A 52 -7.73 6.02 7.88
N LEU A 53 -8.91 6.57 8.19
CA LEU A 53 -9.21 7.04 9.54
C LEU A 53 -9.63 5.90 10.48
N SER A 54 -9.63 6.18 11.78
CA SER A 54 -9.88 5.23 12.87
C SER A 54 -11.08 4.33 12.64
N GLY A 55 -10.93 3.05 12.92
CA GLY A 55 -12.01 2.07 12.83
C GLY A 55 -12.46 1.71 11.41
N SER A 56 -11.87 2.31 10.35
CA SER A 56 -12.18 1.94 8.98
C SER A 56 -11.73 0.51 8.68
N ILE A 57 -12.52 -0.19 7.88
CA ILE A 57 -12.27 -1.57 7.44
C ILE A 57 -12.30 -1.59 5.91
N ILE A 58 -11.19 -1.95 5.32
CA ILE A 58 -11.05 -2.06 3.86
C ILE A 58 -11.08 -3.54 3.50
N GLY A 59 -11.99 -3.92 2.60
CA GLY A 59 -12.08 -5.28 2.08
C GLY A 59 -10.87 -5.65 1.22
N GLU A 60 -10.83 -6.91 0.78
CA GLU A 60 -9.79 -7.46 -0.09
C GLU A 60 -9.81 -6.82 -1.48
N GLU A 61 -8.67 -6.81 -2.15
CA GLU A 61 -8.53 -6.42 -3.55
C GLU A 61 -9.10 -5.02 -3.86
N CYS A 62 -9.13 -4.13 -2.88
CA CYS A 62 -9.55 -2.74 -3.05
C CYS A 62 -8.42 -1.87 -3.61
N ILE A 63 -8.81 -0.74 -4.20
CA ILE A 63 -7.86 0.32 -4.60
C ILE A 63 -8.33 1.62 -3.98
N ILE A 64 -7.50 2.18 -3.11
CA ILE A 64 -7.69 3.51 -2.55
C ILE A 64 -6.82 4.47 -3.36
N ALA A 65 -7.44 5.40 -4.08
CA ALA A 65 -6.72 6.33 -4.94
C ALA A 65 -5.79 7.25 -4.13
N ALA A 66 -4.77 7.79 -4.80
CA ALA A 66 -3.84 8.72 -4.17
C ALA A 66 -4.57 9.92 -3.55
N GLY A 67 -4.18 10.31 -2.34
CA GLY A 67 -4.77 11.43 -1.60
C GLY A 67 -6.21 11.22 -1.12
N ALA A 68 -6.81 10.05 -1.30
CA ALA A 68 -8.17 9.78 -0.83
C ALA A 68 -8.21 9.66 0.71
N VAL A 69 -9.31 10.10 1.32
CA VAL A 69 -9.51 10.04 2.77
C VAL A 69 -10.72 9.18 3.09
N VAL A 70 -10.47 7.96 3.57
CA VAL A 70 -11.53 7.04 4.05
C VAL A 70 -11.95 7.44 5.45
N ARG A 71 -13.27 7.63 5.62
CA ARG A 71 -13.84 8.14 6.88
C ARG A 71 -13.73 7.13 8.02
N GLN A 72 -13.83 7.67 9.21
CA GLN A 72 -13.86 6.90 10.45
C GLN A 72 -15.01 5.87 10.44
N ASN A 73 -14.72 4.65 10.90
CA ASN A 73 -15.66 3.52 11.01
C ASN A 73 -16.30 3.08 9.67
N GLU A 74 -15.82 3.58 8.54
CA GLU A 74 -16.34 3.19 7.23
C GLU A 74 -15.92 1.75 6.88
N LYS A 75 -16.87 0.98 6.34
CA LYS A 75 -16.63 -0.39 5.89
C LYS A 75 -16.71 -0.44 4.37
N ILE A 76 -15.60 -0.77 3.76
CA ILE A 76 -15.47 -0.82 2.30
C ILE A 76 -15.55 -2.27 1.85
N PRO A 77 -16.51 -2.63 0.99
CA PRO A 77 -16.62 -3.97 0.46
C PRO A 77 -15.41 -4.32 -0.43
N ARG A 78 -15.13 -5.61 -0.56
CA ARG A 78 -14.07 -6.10 -1.44
C ARG A 78 -14.23 -5.56 -2.87
N ARG A 79 -13.11 -5.47 -3.61
CA ARG A 79 -13.06 -5.02 -5.02
C ARG A 79 -13.66 -3.64 -5.27
N SER A 80 -13.56 -2.75 -4.31
CA SER A 80 -14.01 -1.36 -4.47
C SER A 80 -12.84 -0.44 -4.82
N MET A 81 -13.01 0.41 -5.82
CA MET A 81 -12.12 1.54 -6.08
C MET A 81 -12.68 2.81 -5.47
N LEU A 82 -11.89 3.45 -4.60
CA LEU A 82 -12.27 4.67 -3.90
C LEU A 82 -11.40 5.85 -4.31
N ALA A 83 -12.02 7.02 -4.39
CA ALA A 83 -11.31 8.27 -4.63
C ALA A 83 -11.98 9.45 -3.91
N GLY A 84 -11.22 10.52 -3.68
CA GLY A 84 -11.70 11.82 -3.19
C GLY A 84 -11.57 12.03 -1.69
N VAL A 85 -11.99 13.22 -1.25
CA VAL A 85 -12.00 13.69 0.15
C VAL A 85 -13.37 14.30 0.44
N PRO A 86 -14.26 13.61 1.20
CA PRO A 86 -14.12 12.24 1.67
C PRO A 86 -14.14 11.23 0.51
N ALA A 87 -13.48 10.08 0.70
CA ALA A 87 -13.44 9.02 -0.30
C ALA A 87 -14.82 8.42 -0.55
N LYS A 88 -15.10 8.12 -1.82
CA LYS A 88 -16.32 7.41 -2.24
C LYS A 88 -15.95 6.29 -3.19
N ILE A 89 -16.73 5.21 -3.17
CA ILE A 89 -16.62 4.16 -4.17
C ILE A 89 -17.01 4.77 -5.52
N ILE A 90 -16.09 4.72 -6.49
CA ILE A 90 -16.29 5.27 -7.83
C ILE A 90 -16.59 4.19 -8.88
N ARG A 91 -16.11 2.98 -8.65
CA ARG A 91 -16.37 1.79 -9.47
C ARG A 91 -15.88 0.52 -8.80
N GLU A 92 -16.19 -0.60 -9.38
CA GLU A 92 -15.57 -1.89 -9.05
C GLU A 92 -14.14 -1.98 -9.61
N VAL A 93 -13.27 -2.71 -8.91
CA VAL A 93 -11.90 -3.03 -9.33
C VAL A 93 -11.94 -4.11 -10.40
N THR A 94 -11.32 -3.85 -11.57
CA THR A 94 -11.27 -4.78 -12.70
C THR A 94 -10.13 -5.79 -12.55
N GLU A 95 -10.13 -6.84 -13.36
CA GLU A 95 -9.01 -7.80 -13.43
C GLU A 95 -7.70 -7.14 -13.92
N GLU A 96 -7.78 -6.10 -14.75
CA GLU A 96 -6.61 -5.35 -15.21
C GLU A 96 -6.02 -4.51 -14.07
N ASP A 97 -6.85 -3.88 -13.26
CA ASP A 97 -6.42 -3.18 -12.04
C ASP A 97 -5.69 -4.14 -11.09
N LEU A 98 -6.24 -5.35 -10.90
CA LEU A 98 -5.62 -6.36 -10.03
C LEU A 98 -4.29 -6.86 -10.57
N LYS A 99 -4.18 -7.07 -11.89
CA LYS A 99 -2.89 -7.43 -12.52
C LYS A 99 -1.84 -6.35 -12.27
N LEU A 100 -2.21 -5.08 -12.42
CA LEU A 100 -1.32 -3.95 -12.14
C LEU A 100 -0.89 -3.94 -10.67
N SER A 101 -1.84 -4.02 -9.75
CA SER A 101 -1.57 -4.04 -8.30
C SER A 101 -0.63 -5.19 -7.92
N ARG A 102 -0.90 -6.41 -8.40
CA ARG A 102 -0.05 -7.58 -8.18
C ARG A 102 1.36 -7.40 -8.74
N SER A 103 1.50 -6.80 -9.93
CA SER A 103 2.81 -6.54 -10.52
C SER A 103 3.66 -5.59 -9.69
N ILE A 104 3.02 -4.58 -9.08
CA ILE A 104 3.68 -3.67 -8.15
C ILE A 104 4.12 -4.42 -6.89
N SER A 105 3.23 -5.20 -6.27
CA SER A 105 3.54 -6.00 -5.08
C SER A 105 4.73 -6.93 -5.33
N LEU A 106 4.72 -7.70 -6.41
CA LEU A 106 5.82 -8.62 -6.77
C LEU A 106 7.15 -7.90 -6.95
N ARG A 107 7.15 -6.72 -7.56
CA ARG A 107 8.37 -5.90 -7.71
C ARG A 107 8.95 -5.51 -6.35
N TYR A 108 8.12 -5.12 -5.40
CA TYR A 108 8.58 -4.76 -4.05
C TYR A 108 9.05 -5.98 -3.25
N ILE A 109 8.42 -7.15 -3.42
CA ILE A 109 8.90 -8.40 -2.83
C ILE A 109 10.31 -8.73 -3.34
N GLU A 110 10.52 -8.68 -4.67
CA GLU A 110 11.83 -8.91 -5.27
C GLU A 110 12.87 -7.89 -4.78
N LEU A 111 12.48 -6.61 -4.71
CA LEU A 111 13.34 -5.55 -4.20
C LEU A 111 13.74 -5.81 -2.74
N GLY A 112 12.78 -6.17 -1.89
CA GLY A 112 13.04 -6.51 -0.48
C GLY A 112 14.00 -7.69 -0.33
N GLN A 113 13.85 -8.73 -1.16
CA GLN A 113 14.78 -9.87 -1.17
C GLN A 113 16.21 -9.44 -1.55
N LYS A 114 16.36 -8.57 -2.54
CA LYS A 114 17.67 -8.03 -2.94
C LYS A 114 18.32 -7.22 -1.81
N TYR A 115 17.55 -6.40 -1.10
CA TYR A 115 18.03 -5.70 0.10
C TYR A 115 18.47 -6.68 1.19
N ALA A 116 17.67 -7.70 1.49
CA ALA A 116 17.99 -8.70 2.50
C ALA A 116 19.26 -9.50 2.15
N GLN A 117 19.57 -9.67 0.87
CA GLN A 117 20.79 -10.34 0.37
C GLN A 117 21.99 -9.41 0.29
N GLY A 118 21.89 -8.16 0.71
CA GLY A 118 23.01 -7.19 0.64
C GLY A 118 23.41 -6.77 -0.77
N GLN A 119 22.52 -6.96 -1.76
CA GLN A 119 22.84 -6.62 -3.16
C GLN A 119 22.88 -5.11 -3.42
N PHE A 120 22.47 -4.30 -2.44
CA PHE A 120 22.59 -2.85 -2.47
C PHE A 120 23.64 -2.42 -1.47
N GLN A 121 24.87 -2.22 -1.93
CA GLN A 121 25.90 -1.61 -1.10
C GLN A 121 25.80 -0.09 -1.21
N TRP A 122 25.65 0.57 -0.07
CA TRP A 122 25.84 2.00 0.02
C TRP A 122 27.30 2.33 -0.31
N ASN A 123 27.54 2.98 -1.44
CA ASN A 123 28.89 3.40 -1.80
C ASN A 123 29.18 4.76 -1.20
N ASP A 124 29.85 4.79 -0.04
CA ASP A 124 30.21 5.98 0.71
C ASP A 124 30.98 7.05 -0.09
N ARG A 125 31.62 6.66 -1.18
CA ARG A 125 32.51 7.57 -1.90
C ARG A 125 31.82 8.54 -2.86
N ASN A 126 30.57 8.28 -3.29
CA ASN A 126 29.94 9.10 -4.32
C ASN A 126 28.48 9.49 -4.05
N HIS A 127 27.87 9.11 -2.96
CA HIS A 127 26.44 9.38 -2.62
C HIS A 127 25.46 9.14 -3.81
N ARG A 128 25.83 8.29 -4.74
CA ARG A 128 24.99 7.96 -5.89
C ARG A 128 24.40 6.57 -5.70
N MET A 129 23.08 6.50 -5.50
CA MET A 129 22.37 5.27 -5.84
C MET A 129 22.59 5.02 -7.33
N THR A 130 23.21 3.90 -7.68
CA THR A 130 23.17 3.44 -9.07
C THR A 130 21.74 3.03 -9.35
N ALA A 131 21.01 3.90 -10.05
CA ALA A 131 19.66 3.60 -10.50
C ALA A 131 19.70 2.30 -11.32
N TYR A 132 18.74 1.42 -11.07
CA TYR A 132 18.52 0.26 -11.91
C TYR A 132 18.37 0.69 -13.37
N PRO A 133 19.01 0.02 -14.31
CA PRO A 133 18.61 0.15 -15.68
C PRO A 133 17.19 -0.40 -15.80
N VAL A 134 16.22 0.49 -15.99
CA VAL A 134 14.86 0.10 -16.35
C VAL A 134 14.95 -0.51 -17.75
N LYS A 135 14.98 -1.84 -17.83
CA LYS A 135 14.85 -2.54 -19.11
C LYS A 135 13.41 -2.43 -19.56
N GLY A 136 13.21 -1.62 -20.57
CA GLY A 136 12.05 -1.59 -21.44
C GLY A 136 10.72 -1.23 -20.76
N ILE A 137 10.26 0.01 -20.91
CA ILE A 137 8.85 0.33 -21.02
C ILE A 137 8.46 0.13 -22.47
#